data_841792efc3fe7fd88e299406c94057ac
#
_entry.id   841792efc3fe7fd88e299406c94057ac
#
_cell.length_a   1.000
_cell.length_b   1.000
_cell.length_c   1.000
_cell.angle_alpha   90.00
_cell.angle_beta   90.00
_cell.angle_gamma   90.00
#
_symmetry.space_group_name_H-M   'P 1'
#
loop_
_entity.id
_entity.type
_entity.pdbx_description
1 polymer ?
#
loop_
_entity_poly.entity_id
_entity_poly.type
_entity_poly.pdbx_seq_one_letter_code
_entity_poly.pdbx_strand_id
1 'polypeptide(L)'
;MKNIISLKWLNALTLFIAITSTSISAQNDNDLEGWSAVELNLKATKKLSFSVAEHLRFRNDISTVKNYFTQIKVNYEILKNFELGAGVRFITKNDDVGGQQGYDPFFRYQFDAAYRHKIEKVDLFFRLRYQNKNQLGLSEEEGDIAKEFIRTRFGVGYKIKPLKLTLRVFAEHFNQPTNSKIEQNETRMRYTLKLNRRFKKIGAFTVFYGIQNNSVGDVKTKKSFLGLKYAYKIDFKK
;
A
#
# COMPACT_ATOMS: atom_id res chain seq x y z
N MET A 1 42.29 15.82 1.82
CA MET A 1 40.96 16.32 1.38
C MET A 1 39.85 15.25 1.44
N LYS A 2 39.70 14.47 2.51
CA LYS A 2 38.72 13.34 2.56
C LYS A 2 37.54 13.51 3.54
N ASN A 3 37.49 14.55 4.35
CA ASN A 3 36.52 14.61 5.45
C ASN A 3 35.43 15.70 5.37
N ILE A 4 35.40 16.52 4.30
CA ILE A 4 34.45 17.65 4.20
C ILE A 4 33.06 17.18 3.70
N ILE A 5 33.01 16.07 2.98
CA ILE A 5 31.74 15.54 2.47
C ILE A 5 30.90 14.86 3.57
N SER A 6 31.53 14.30 4.61
CA SER A 6 30.85 13.62 5.71
C SER A 6 30.07 14.58 6.62
N LEU A 7 30.62 15.75 6.90
CA LEU A 7 30.03 16.73 7.82
C LEU A 7 28.77 17.41 7.23
N LYS A 8 28.78 17.70 5.94
CA LYS A 8 27.59 18.28 5.24
C LYS A 8 26.42 17.32 5.21
N TRP A 9 26.68 16.03 5.06
CA TRP A 9 25.62 15.01 5.08
C TRP A 9 25.13 14.71 6.48
N LEU A 10 26.00 14.80 7.48
CA LEU A 10 25.63 14.67 8.89
C LEU A 10 24.73 15.83 9.33
N ASN A 11 25.06 17.07 8.93
CA ASN A 11 24.24 18.24 9.20
C ASN A 11 22.90 18.23 8.46
N ALA A 12 22.84 17.68 7.24
CA ALA A 12 21.60 17.49 6.51
C ALA A 12 20.70 16.42 7.17
N LEU A 13 21.30 15.38 7.74
CA LEU A 13 20.58 14.32 8.47
C LEU A 13 20.06 14.83 9.81
N THR A 14 20.85 15.62 10.56
CA THR A 14 20.41 16.24 11.81
C THR A 14 19.33 17.29 11.58
N LEU A 15 19.42 18.08 10.52
CA LEU A 15 18.37 19.04 10.14
C LEU A 15 17.07 18.32 9.74
N PHE A 16 17.16 17.19 9.05
CA PHE A 16 16.00 16.37 8.71
C PHE A 16 15.33 15.74 9.94
N ILE A 17 16.11 15.30 10.92
CA ILE A 17 15.61 14.77 12.20
C ILE A 17 14.99 15.90 13.05
N ALA A 18 15.57 17.09 13.06
CA ALA A 18 15.05 18.24 13.82
C ALA A 18 13.72 18.78 13.29
N ILE A 19 13.46 18.65 11.96
CA ILE A 19 12.19 19.05 11.34
C ILE A 19 11.05 18.05 11.68
N THR A 20 11.39 16.82 12.08
CA THR A 20 10.39 15.81 12.46
C THR A 20 9.93 15.89 13.92
N SER A 21 10.57 16.72 14.74
CA SER A 21 10.24 16.91 16.18
C SER A 21 9.21 18.00 16.45
N THR A 22 8.43 18.45 15.45
CA THR A 22 7.26 19.29 15.73
C THR A 22 6.24 18.46 16.49
N SER A 23 6.04 18.83 17.74
CA SER A 23 5.04 18.27 18.65
C SER A 23 3.69 18.21 17.95
N ILE A 24 3.25 17.01 17.58
CA ILE A 24 1.89 16.78 17.14
C ILE A 24 1.05 16.87 18.40
N SER A 25 0.45 18.04 18.60
CA SER A 25 -0.54 18.25 19.64
C SER A 25 -1.71 17.29 19.38
N ALA A 26 -1.84 16.31 20.26
CA ALA A 26 -2.81 15.24 20.14
C ALA A 26 -4.17 15.73 20.63
N GLN A 27 -5.03 16.08 19.69
CA GLN A 27 -6.48 15.94 19.85
C GLN A 27 -7.04 15.64 18.47
N ASN A 28 -7.05 14.35 18.14
CA ASN A 28 -7.93 13.70 17.16
C ASN A 28 -7.40 12.29 16.91
N ASP A 29 -8.26 11.34 16.60
CA ASP A 29 -8.05 9.93 16.26
C ASP A 29 -6.93 9.68 15.21
N ASN A 30 -5.70 10.04 15.52
CA ASN A 30 -4.53 9.85 14.67
C ASN A 30 -3.85 8.53 15.04
N ASP A 31 -4.46 7.41 14.67
CA ASP A 31 -3.84 6.10 14.84
C ASP A 31 -2.59 5.96 13.95
N LEU A 32 -1.47 5.54 14.53
CA LEU A 32 -0.30 5.10 13.79
C LEU A 32 -0.38 3.59 13.53
N GLU A 33 -0.65 3.22 12.29
CA GLU A 33 -0.66 1.83 11.87
C GLU A 33 0.74 1.32 11.48
N GLY A 34 1.09 0.10 11.86
CA GLY A 34 2.28 -0.62 11.40
C GLY A 34 1.93 -1.57 10.25
N TRP A 35 2.64 -1.51 9.11
CA TRP A 35 2.38 -2.39 7.97
C TRP A 35 3.63 -3.13 7.54
N SER A 36 3.60 -4.44 7.56
CA SER A 36 4.68 -5.28 7.05
C SER A 36 4.22 -6.16 5.90
N ALA A 37 5.14 -6.53 5.01
CA ALA A 37 4.86 -7.44 3.93
C ALA A 37 6.11 -8.18 3.45
N VAL A 38 5.91 -9.44 3.07
CA VAL A 38 6.88 -10.25 2.32
C VAL A 38 6.23 -10.64 0.99
N GLU A 39 6.93 -10.45 -0.12
CA GLU A 39 6.39 -10.71 -1.46
C GLU A 39 7.37 -11.51 -2.30
N LEU A 40 6.86 -12.55 -2.92
CA LEU A 40 7.53 -13.32 -3.97
C LEU A 40 6.94 -12.91 -5.33
N ASN A 41 7.81 -12.48 -6.24
CA ASN A 41 7.44 -12.12 -7.61
C ASN A 41 8.04 -13.14 -8.58
N LEU A 42 7.21 -13.80 -9.37
CA LEU A 42 7.56 -14.80 -10.36
C LEU A 42 7.35 -14.21 -11.75
N LYS A 43 8.41 -13.98 -12.51
CA LYS A 43 8.30 -13.53 -13.89
C LYS A 43 8.34 -14.75 -14.82
N ALA A 44 7.16 -15.24 -15.23
CA ALA A 44 7.01 -16.44 -16.05
C ALA A 44 7.42 -16.19 -17.51
N THR A 45 7.02 -15.05 -18.09
CA THR A 45 7.39 -14.68 -19.47
C THR A 45 7.81 -13.20 -19.54
N LYS A 46 8.11 -12.69 -20.74
CA LYS A 46 8.37 -11.24 -20.94
C LYS A 46 7.18 -10.38 -20.52
N LYS A 47 5.96 -10.91 -20.66
CA LYS A 47 4.70 -10.18 -20.44
C LYS A 47 3.95 -10.64 -19.20
N LEU A 48 4.10 -11.91 -18.77
CA LEU A 48 3.31 -12.50 -17.68
C LEU A 48 4.11 -12.59 -16.38
N SER A 49 3.53 -12.12 -15.30
CA SER A 49 4.09 -12.23 -13.96
C SER A 49 3.02 -12.58 -12.92
N PHE A 50 3.44 -13.33 -11.91
CA PHE A 50 2.65 -13.67 -10.74
C PHE A 50 3.29 -13.10 -9.49
N SER A 51 2.51 -12.85 -8.47
CA SER A 51 3.05 -12.55 -7.14
C SER A 51 2.20 -13.14 -6.05
N VAL A 52 2.87 -13.60 -5.00
CA VAL A 52 2.25 -14.00 -3.73
C VAL A 52 2.86 -13.13 -2.65
N ALA A 53 2.03 -12.58 -1.77
CA ALA A 53 2.50 -11.73 -0.70
C ALA A 53 1.71 -11.98 0.59
N GLU A 54 2.45 -12.08 1.70
CA GLU A 54 1.91 -12.08 3.04
C GLU A 54 2.01 -10.68 3.62
N HIS A 55 0.94 -10.25 4.29
CA HIS A 55 0.85 -8.94 4.90
C HIS A 55 0.38 -9.06 6.33
N LEU A 56 1.00 -8.28 7.22
CA LEU A 56 0.58 -8.10 8.59
C LEU A 56 0.43 -6.61 8.87
N ARG A 57 -0.67 -6.23 9.53
CA ARG A 57 -0.96 -4.85 9.89
C ARG A 57 -1.33 -4.74 11.34
N PHE A 58 -0.86 -3.67 11.95
CA PHE A 58 -1.13 -3.29 13.32
C PHE A 58 -1.92 -1.98 13.36
N ARG A 59 -2.68 -1.75 14.42
CA ARG A 59 -3.39 -0.52 14.77
C ARG A 59 -3.05 -0.12 16.21
N ASN A 60 -3.69 0.92 16.72
CA ASN A 60 -3.54 1.40 18.09
C ASN A 60 -2.06 1.63 18.42
N ASP A 61 -1.41 2.53 17.64
CA ASP A 61 0.02 2.85 17.78
C ASP A 61 0.92 1.61 17.69
N ILE A 62 0.63 0.74 16.71
CA ILE A 62 1.37 -0.49 16.41
C ILE A 62 1.26 -1.56 17.51
N SER A 63 0.37 -1.42 18.47
CA SER A 63 0.24 -2.34 19.62
C SER A 63 -0.64 -3.55 19.33
N THR A 64 -1.64 -3.42 18.46
CA THR A 64 -2.67 -4.45 18.25
C THR A 64 -2.68 -4.92 16.81
N VAL A 65 -2.73 -6.23 16.59
CA VAL A 65 -2.91 -6.80 15.24
C VAL A 65 -4.27 -6.36 14.69
N LYS A 66 -4.24 -5.64 13.57
CA LYS A 66 -5.45 -5.22 12.86
C LYS A 66 -5.98 -6.28 11.93
N ASN A 67 -5.11 -6.81 11.09
CA ASN A 67 -5.39 -7.89 10.15
C ASN A 67 -4.10 -8.46 9.57
N TYR A 68 -4.20 -9.68 9.09
CA TYR A 68 -3.20 -10.26 8.21
C TYR A 68 -3.87 -10.84 6.97
N PHE A 69 -3.13 -10.96 5.87
CA PHE A 69 -3.71 -11.47 4.64
C PHE A 69 -2.68 -11.95 3.63
N THR A 70 -3.06 -13.02 2.94
CA THR A 70 -2.41 -13.51 1.74
C THR A 70 -2.97 -12.80 0.52
N GLN A 71 -2.10 -12.29 -0.35
CA GLN A 71 -2.48 -11.73 -1.63
C GLN A 71 -1.83 -12.50 -2.77
N ILE A 72 -2.63 -12.94 -3.74
CA ILE A 72 -2.16 -13.53 -5.00
C ILE A 72 -2.55 -12.59 -6.13
N LYS A 73 -1.62 -12.36 -7.07
CA LYS A 73 -1.86 -11.49 -8.24
C LYS A 73 -1.25 -12.10 -9.48
N VAL A 74 -1.90 -11.85 -10.60
CA VAL A 74 -1.38 -12.06 -11.94
C VAL A 74 -1.40 -10.72 -12.67
N ASN A 75 -0.34 -10.42 -13.41
CA ASN A 75 -0.26 -9.23 -14.25
C ASN A 75 0.22 -9.62 -15.65
N TYR A 76 -0.39 -9.00 -16.66
CA TYR A 76 -0.06 -9.20 -18.06
C TYR A 76 0.19 -7.86 -18.76
N GLU A 77 1.38 -7.70 -19.34
CA GLU A 77 1.77 -6.53 -20.13
C GLU A 77 1.18 -6.65 -21.55
N ILE A 78 0.05 -5.97 -21.78
CA ILE A 78 -0.64 -6.00 -23.09
C ILE A 78 0.16 -5.18 -24.10
N LEU A 79 0.50 -3.95 -23.74
CA LEU A 79 1.30 -3.01 -24.53
C LEU A 79 2.51 -2.58 -23.73
N LYS A 80 3.52 -2.06 -24.40
CA LYS A 80 4.66 -1.44 -23.73
C LYS A 80 4.16 -0.39 -22.73
N ASN A 81 4.53 -0.54 -21.48
CA ASN A 81 4.15 0.34 -20.37
C ASN A 81 2.69 0.21 -19.88
N PHE A 82 1.84 -0.60 -20.49
CA PHE A 82 0.45 -0.82 -20.07
C PHE A 82 0.23 -2.27 -19.65
N GLU A 83 -0.24 -2.44 -18.42
CA GLU A 83 -0.42 -3.73 -17.75
C GLU A 83 -1.85 -3.88 -17.25
N LEU A 84 -2.47 -5.02 -17.50
CA LEU A 84 -3.67 -5.46 -16.79
C LEU A 84 -3.30 -6.44 -15.70
N GLY A 85 -4.02 -6.39 -14.60
CA GLY A 85 -3.81 -7.27 -13.47
C GLY A 85 -5.12 -7.73 -12.85
N ALA A 86 -5.09 -8.95 -12.32
CA ALA A 86 -6.13 -9.47 -11.46
C ALA A 86 -5.50 -9.96 -10.15
N GLY A 87 -6.27 -9.98 -9.08
CA GLY A 87 -5.75 -10.50 -7.82
C GLY A 87 -6.83 -10.75 -6.79
N VAL A 88 -6.50 -11.64 -5.87
CA VAL A 88 -7.35 -12.02 -4.76
C VAL A 88 -6.63 -11.80 -3.43
N ARG A 89 -7.39 -11.62 -2.36
CA ARG A 89 -6.90 -11.59 -0.98
C ARG A 89 -7.80 -12.42 -0.10
N PHE A 90 -7.17 -13.23 0.73
CA PHE A 90 -7.78 -13.87 1.88
C PHE A 90 -7.34 -13.09 3.11
N ILE A 91 -8.28 -12.45 3.79
CA ILE A 91 -8.01 -11.48 4.85
C ILE A 91 -8.61 -12.02 6.13
N THR A 92 -7.82 -12.04 7.19
CA THR A 92 -8.28 -12.30 8.55
C THR A 92 -8.17 -10.99 9.32
N LYS A 93 -9.31 -10.42 9.69
CA LYS A 93 -9.42 -9.13 10.39
C LYS A 93 -9.72 -9.38 11.86
N ASN A 94 -8.95 -8.74 12.73
CA ASN A 94 -9.24 -8.74 14.15
C ASN A 94 -10.45 -7.83 14.43
N ASP A 95 -11.48 -8.41 15.01
CA ASP A 95 -12.62 -7.71 15.58
C ASP A 95 -12.53 -7.76 17.10
N ASP A 96 -12.25 -6.63 17.72
CA ASP A 96 -12.13 -6.43 19.16
C ASP A 96 -13.23 -5.51 19.70
N VAL A 97 -14.32 -5.33 18.92
CA VAL A 97 -15.45 -4.45 19.26
C VAL A 97 -16.70 -5.29 19.49
N GLY A 98 -17.42 -4.98 20.58
CA GLY A 98 -18.69 -5.65 20.91
C GLY A 98 -18.54 -6.91 21.74
N GLY A 99 -19.66 -7.64 21.92
CA GLY A 99 -19.75 -8.81 22.82
C GLY A 99 -19.15 -10.10 22.25
N GLN A 100 -19.00 -10.20 20.92
CA GLN A 100 -18.30 -11.30 20.26
C GLN A 100 -17.03 -10.77 19.63
N GLN A 101 -15.90 -11.14 20.22
CA GLN A 101 -14.57 -10.75 19.74
C GLN A 101 -13.89 -11.95 19.06
N GLY A 102 -13.10 -11.67 18.02
CA GLY A 102 -12.40 -12.73 17.30
C GLY A 102 -11.76 -12.26 16.00
N TYR A 103 -11.63 -13.20 15.10
CA TYR A 103 -11.05 -12.96 13.78
C TYR A 103 -12.06 -13.28 12.68
N ASP A 104 -12.46 -12.25 11.93
CA ASP A 104 -13.38 -12.38 10.80
C ASP A 104 -12.64 -12.65 9.50
N PRO A 105 -13.04 -13.70 8.77
CA PRO A 105 -12.48 -13.96 7.44
C PRO A 105 -13.17 -13.11 6.37
N PHE A 106 -12.38 -12.51 5.49
CA PHE A 106 -12.88 -11.78 4.32
C PHE A 106 -12.18 -12.26 3.06
N PHE A 107 -12.92 -12.24 1.96
CA PHE A 107 -12.39 -12.41 0.62
C PHE A 107 -12.46 -11.09 -0.14
N ARG A 108 -11.41 -10.78 -0.92
CA ARG A 108 -11.39 -9.62 -1.79
C ARG A 108 -10.81 -9.97 -3.14
N TYR A 109 -11.50 -9.64 -4.20
CA TYR A 109 -10.94 -9.65 -5.54
C TYR A 109 -10.73 -8.23 -6.08
N GLN A 110 -9.88 -8.11 -7.10
CA GLN A 110 -9.55 -6.83 -7.71
C GLN A 110 -9.08 -7.01 -9.15
N PHE A 111 -9.34 -5.98 -9.94
CA PHE A 111 -8.84 -5.83 -11.31
C PHE A 111 -8.10 -4.51 -11.44
N ASP A 112 -6.94 -4.54 -12.10
CA ASP A 112 -6.04 -3.40 -12.24
C ASP A 112 -5.82 -3.08 -13.72
N ALA A 113 -5.86 -1.81 -14.07
CA ALA A 113 -5.27 -1.26 -15.29
C ALA A 113 -4.17 -0.28 -14.88
N ALA A 114 -2.94 -0.54 -15.29
CA ALA A 114 -1.78 0.23 -14.85
C ALA A 114 -0.94 0.69 -16.03
N TYR A 115 -0.54 1.94 -15.98
CA TYR A 115 0.37 2.56 -16.96
C TYR A 115 1.60 3.08 -16.26
N ARG A 116 2.78 2.83 -16.85
CA ARG A 116 4.06 3.34 -16.37
C ARG A 116 4.80 3.98 -17.51
N HIS A 117 5.18 5.23 -17.34
CA HIS A 117 5.99 5.94 -18.30
C HIS A 117 7.30 6.39 -17.66
N LYS A 118 8.41 6.14 -18.35
CA LYS A 118 9.73 6.49 -17.85
C LYS A 118 10.31 7.61 -18.70
N ILE A 119 10.68 8.71 -18.03
CA ILE A 119 11.37 9.85 -18.61
C ILE A 119 12.70 9.97 -17.87
N GLU A 120 13.80 9.54 -18.52
CA GLU A 120 15.16 9.53 -17.95
C GLU A 120 15.25 8.88 -16.55
N LYS A 121 15.31 9.70 -15.49
CA LYS A 121 15.43 9.28 -14.09
C LYS A 121 14.08 9.26 -13.37
N VAL A 122 13.03 9.77 -14.02
CA VAL A 122 11.68 9.88 -13.48
C VAL A 122 10.81 8.77 -14.02
N ASP A 123 10.08 8.09 -13.13
CA ASP A 123 9.05 7.11 -13.45
C ASP A 123 7.68 7.71 -13.08
N LEU A 124 6.77 7.82 -14.05
CA LEU A 124 5.37 8.18 -13.83
C LEU A 124 4.54 6.91 -13.72
N PHE A 125 3.62 6.87 -12.75
CA PHE A 125 2.75 5.74 -12.50
C PHE A 125 1.30 6.19 -12.48
N PHE A 126 0.45 5.47 -13.19
CA PHE A 126 -0.98 5.59 -13.10
C PHE A 126 -1.59 4.19 -12.91
N ARG A 127 -2.63 4.07 -12.07
CA ARG A 127 -3.37 2.82 -11.92
C ARG A 127 -4.82 3.11 -11.58
N LEU A 128 -5.71 2.50 -12.34
CA LEU A 128 -7.11 2.34 -12.01
C LEU A 128 -7.32 0.93 -11.46
N ARG A 129 -8.09 0.81 -10.37
CA ARG A 129 -8.43 -0.47 -9.75
C ARG A 129 -9.89 -0.51 -9.38
N TYR A 130 -10.56 -1.57 -9.79
CA TYR A 130 -11.80 -2.02 -9.17
C TYR A 130 -11.49 -3.06 -8.10
N GLN A 131 -12.17 -3.02 -6.97
CA GLN A 131 -12.09 -4.05 -5.94
C GLN A 131 -13.44 -4.24 -5.26
N ASN A 132 -13.70 -5.48 -4.87
CA ASN A 132 -14.85 -5.85 -4.06
C ASN A 132 -14.36 -6.71 -2.89
N LYS A 133 -14.92 -6.51 -1.69
CA LYS A 133 -14.57 -7.22 -0.47
C LYS A 133 -15.82 -7.65 0.27
N ASN A 134 -15.94 -8.96 0.56
CA ASN A 134 -17.03 -9.60 1.29
C ASN A 134 -16.51 -10.30 2.53
N GLN A 135 -17.33 -10.44 3.54
CA GLN A 135 -17.09 -11.32 4.68
C GLN A 135 -17.44 -12.76 4.30
N LEU A 136 -16.57 -13.70 4.61
CA LEU A 136 -16.83 -15.12 4.36
C LEU A 136 -17.69 -15.69 5.48
N GLY A 137 -18.68 -16.52 5.11
CA GLY A 137 -19.56 -17.16 6.06
C GLY A 137 -20.78 -16.33 6.45
N LEU A 138 -20.95 -15.13 5.89
CA LEU A 138 -22.16 -14.33 6.02
C LEU A 138 -22.75 -14.06 4.64
N SER A 139 -24.07 -14.18 4.54
CA SER A 139 -24.84 -13.78 3.37
C SER A 139 -25.19 -12.28 3.43
N GLU A 140 -25.68 -11.76 2.33
CA GLU A 140 -26.18 -10.38 2.27
C GLU A 140 -27.39 -10.17 3.19
N GLU A 141 -28.24 -11.18 3.33
CA GLU A 141 -29.40 -11.18 4.23
C GLU A 141 -28.98 -11.16 5.72
N GLU A 142 -27.81 -11.72 6.04
CA GLU A 142 -27.19 -11.71 7.36
C GLU A 142 -26.36 -10.45 7.63
N GLY A 143 -26.35 -9.49 6.69
CA GLY A 143 -25.74 -8.16 6.85
C GLY A 143 -24.36 -7.98 6.23
N ASP A 144 -23.83 -8.95 5.44
CA ASP A 144 -22.61 -8.70 4.67
C ASP A 144 -22.93 -7.86 3.42
N ILE A 145 -22.75 -6.58 3.52
CA ILE A 145 -22.80 -5.68 2.36
C ILE A 145 -21.41 -5.58 1.76
N ALA A 146 -21.29 -6.04 0.52
CA ALA A 146 -20.03 -6.00 -0.23
C ALA A 146 -19.43 -4.58 -0.25
N LYS A 147 -18.17 -4.44 0.17
CA LYS A 147 -17.46 -3.16 0.10
C LYS A 147 -16.71 -3.03 -1.22
N GLU A 148 -17.29 -2.28 -2.14
CA GLU A 148 -16.73 -1.99 -3.44
C GLU A 148 -15.95 -0.68 -3.43
N PHE A 149 -14.87 -0.61 -4.21
CA PHE A 149 -14.13 0.63 -4.42
C PHE A 149 -13.57 0.71 -5.85
N ILE A 150 -13.74 1.86 -6.47
CA ILE A 150 -12.93 2.30 -7.60
C ILE A 150 -11.78 3.12 -7.03
N ARG A 151 -10.54 2.74 -7.38
CA ARG A 151 -9.35 3.37 -6.82
C ARG A 151 -8.47 3.89 -7.95
N THR A 152 -8.21 5.18 -7.92
CA THR A 152 -7.30 5.85 -8.84
C THR A 152 -6.02 6.19 -8.11
N ARG A 153 -4.88 5.75 -8.64
CA ARG A 153 -3.56 6.06 -8.07
C ARG A 153 -2.69 6.73 -9.11
N PHE A 154 -2.11 7.84 -8.72
CA PHE A 154 -1.05 8.52 -9.44
C PHE A 154 0.24 8.48 -8.62
N GLY A 155 1.40 8.43 -9.30
CA GLY A 155 2.67 8.43 -8.59
C GLY A 155 3.83 8.88 -9.45
N VAL A 156 4.85 9.39 -8.76
CA VAL A 156 6.12 9.79 -9.34
C VAL A 156 7.25 9.08 -8.63
N GLY A 157 8.18 8.52 -9.38
CA GLY A 157 9.38 7.88 -8.86
C GLY A 157 10.65 8.58 -9.36
N TYR A 158 11.65 8.68 -8.50
CA TYR A 158 12.97 9.21 -8.86
C TYR A 158 14.08 8.25 -8.43
N LYS A 159 14.99 7.95 -9.36
CA LYS A 159 16.11 7.05 -9.11
C LYS A 159 17.36 7.82 -8.70
N ILE A 160 17.78 7.68 -7.43
CA ILE A 160 18.98 8.27 -6.84
C ILE A 160 20.15 7.30 -7.09
N LYS A 161 20.85 7.49 -8.20
CA LYS A 161 21.91 6.56 -8.64
C LYS A 161 23.03 6.35 -7.63
N PRO A 162 23.64 7.40 -6.99
CA PRO A 162 24.74 7.24 -6.04
C PRO A 162 24.40 6.34 -4.86
N LEU A 163 23.17 6.44 -4.34
CA LEU A 163 22.70 5.68 -3.18
C LEU A 163 22.06 4.34 -3.54
N LYS A 164 21.87 4.05 -4.85
CA LYS A 164 21.11 2.89 -5.36
C LYS A 164 19.70 2.82 -4.78
N LEU A 165 19.10 3.99 -4.48
CA LEU A 165 17.77 4.14 -3.93
C LEU A 165 16.78 4.59 -5.00
N THR A 166 15.52 4.23 -4.81
CA THR A 166 14.41 4.76 -5.60
C THR A 166 13.39 5.36 -4.65
N LEU A 167 13.21 6.66 -4.75
CA LEU A 167 12.15 7.40 -4.05
C LEU A 167 10.89 7.35 -4.90
N ARG A 168 9.71 7.14 -4.27
CA ARG A 168 8.40 7.21 -4.94
C ARG A 168 7.39 7.89 -4.04
N VAL A 169 6.62 8.78 -4.63
CA VAL A 169 5.47 9.42 -3.99
C VAL A 169 4.21 8.99 -4.72
N PHE A 170 3.16 8.70 -3.99
CA PHE A 170 1.86 8.31 -4.54
C PHE A 170 0.75 9.11 -3.88
N ALA A 171 -0.23 9.50 -4.68
CA ALA A 171 -1.56 9.90 -4.25
C ALA A 171 -2.56 8.86 -4.76
N GLU A 172 -3.47 8.41 -3.90
CA GLU A 172 -4.46 7.40 -4.24
C GLU A 172 -5.82 7.78 -3.67
N HIS A 173 -6.79 7.92 -4.56
CA HIS A 173 -8.18 8.15 -4.24
C HIS A 173 -8.95 6.84 -4.27
N PHE A 174 -9.80 6.63 -3.27
CA PHE A 174 -10.74 5.52 -3.17
C PHE A 174 -12.12 6.12 -3.20
N ASN A 175 -12.92 5.67 -4.13
CA ASN A 175 -14.31 6.06 -4.26
C ASN A 175 -15.18 4.81 -4.15
N GLN A 176 -16.08 4.80 -3.19
CA GLN A 176 -17.10 3.76 -3.09
C GLN A 176 -18.25 4.15 -4.02
N PRO A 177 -18.60 3.33 -5.03
CA PRO A 177 -19.76 3.59 -5.88
C PRO A 177 -21.03 3.67 -5.02
N THR A 178 -21.93 4.54 -5.43
CA THR A 178 -23.25 4.65 -4.79
C THR A 178 -24.02 3.36 -5.00
N ASN A 179 -24.48 2.77 -3.92
CA ASN A 179 -25.32 1.58 -3.94
C ASN A 179 -26.54 1.86 -3.05
N SER A 180 -27.74 1.48 -3.50
CA SER A 180 -28.98 1.63 -2.74
C SER A 180 -28.99 0.98 -1.36
N LYS A 181 -28.09 0.03 -1.13
CA LYS A 181 -27.91 -0.67 0.15
C LYS A 181 -26.91 0.00 1.11
N ILE A 182 -26.28 1.09 0.70
CA ILE A 182 -25.27 1.79 1.49
C ILE A 182 -25.79 3.19 1.77
N GLU A 183 -26.11 3.46 3.02
CA GLU A 183 -26.66 4.76 3.45
C GLU A 183 -25.66 5.91 3.26
N GLN A 184 -24.36 5.63 3.45
CA GLN A 184 -23.29 6.64 3.37
C GLN A 184 -22.10 6.13 2.57
N ASN A 185 -21.76 6.85 1.50
CA ASN A 185 -20.61 6.53 0.67
C ASN A 185 -19.31 6.82 1.41
N GLU A 186 -18.36 5.89 1.28
CA GLU A 186 -17.02 6.05 1.82
C GLU A 186 -16.05 6.54 0.75
N THR A 187 -15.35 7.63 1.02
CA THR A 187 -14.23 8.10 0.22
C THR A 187 -12.95 8.10 1.05
N ARG A 188 -11.82 7.86 0.39
CA ARG A 188 -10.51 7.91 1.07
C ARG A 188 -9.48 8.57 0.18
N MET A 189 -8.63 9.39 0.77
CA MET A 189 -7.46 9.93 0.11
C MET A 189 -6.20 9.46 0.84
N ARG A 190 -5.28 8.83 0.11
CA ARG A 190 -4.04 8.29 0.68
C ARG A 190 -2.84 8.84 -0.03
N TYR A 191 -1.93 9.40 0.75
CA TYR A 191 -0.60 9.81 0.30
C TYR A 191 0.45 8.84 0.82
N THR A 192 1.42 8.46 0.00
CA THR A 192 2.45 7.51 0.42
C THR A 192 3.81 7.89 -0.15
N LEU A 193 4.79 7.99 0.72
CA LEU A 193 6.21 8.13 0.40
C LEU A 193 6.88 6.76 0.55
N LYS A 194 7.66 6.32 -0.45
CA LYS A 194 8.36 5.04 -0.44
C LYS A 194 9.82 5.21 -0.79
N LEU A 195 10.68 4.60 -0.02
CA LEU A 195 12.09 4.48 -0.29
C LEU A 195 12.44 3.01 -0.52
N ASN A 196 12.90 2.68 -1.72
CA ASN A 196 13.20 1.31 -2.12
C ASN A 196 14.68 1.16 -2.44
N ARG A 197 15.30 0.09 -1.93
CA ARG A 197 16.64 -0.35 -2.28
C ARG A 197 16.62 -1.80 -2.75
N ARG A 198 17.20 -2.05 -3.92
CA ARG A 198 17.34 -3.40 -4.48
C ARG A 198 18.76 -3.90 -4.35
N PHE A 199 18.91 -5.12 -3.87
CA PHE A 199 20.15 -5.87 -3.80
C PHE A 199 20.10 -7.01 -4.82
N LYS A 200 21.21 -7.27 -5.54
CA LYS A 200 21.22 -8.20 -6.68
C LYS A 200 20.80 -9.63 -6.32
N LYS A 201 21.24 -10.15 -5.17
CA LYS A 201 21.01 -11.54 -4.76
C LYS A 201 19.97 -11.69 -3.63
N ILE A 202 19.75 -10.64 -2.87
CA ILE A 202 18.97 -10.69 -1.63
C ILE A 202 17.50 -10.26 -1.87
N GLY A 203 17.22 -9.48 -2.93
CA GLY A 203 15.88 -8.94 -3.18
C GLY A 203 15.80 -7.42 -2.98
N ALA A 204 14.64 -6.91 -2.64
CA ALA A 204 14.39 -5.48 -2.48
C ALA A 204 13.70 -5.17 -1.16
N PHE A 205 14.20 -4.18 -0.46
CA PHE A 205 13.58 -3.64 0.75
C PHE A 205 12.92 -2.30 0.43
N THR A 206 11.75 -2.08 0.98
CA THR A 206 11.01 -0.83 0.84
C THR A 206 10.54 -0.39 2.21
N VAL A 207 10.99 0.77 2.66
CA VAL A 207 10.39 1.48 3.79
C VAL A 207 9.40 2.48 3.23
N PHE A 208 8.26 2.66 3.88
CA PHE A 208 7.27 3.61 3.43
C PHE A 208 6.51 4.24 4.60
N TYR A 209 6.12 5.47 4.39
CA TYR A 209 5.25 6.21 5.29
C TYR A 209 4.06 6.76 4.51
N GLY A 210 2.92 6.85 5.13
CA GLY A 210 1.77 7.45 4.48
C GLY A 210 0.73 7.98 5.45
N ILE A 211 -0.14 8.80 4.89
CA ILE A 211 -1.28 9.39 5.58
C ILE A 211 -2.53 9.03 4.78
N GLN A 212 -3.58 8.67 5.46
CA GLN A 212 -4.88 8.39 4.87
C GLN A 212 -5.97 9.16 5.59
N ASN A 213 -6.70 9.97 4.83
CA ASN A 213 -7.91 10.62 5.24
C ASN A 213 -9.10 9.80 4.74
N ASN A 214 -10.04 9.48 5.62
CA ASN A 214 -11.29 8.81 5.26
C ASN A 214 -12.44 9.76 5.54
N SER A 215 -13.47 9.68 4.72
CA SER A 215 -14.74 10.37 4.91
C SER A 215 -15.88 9.40 4.68
N VAL A 216 -16.77 9.29 5.66
CA VAL A 216 -18.02 8.50 5.60
C VAL A 216 -19.13 9.46 6.00
N GLY A 217 -19.92 9.93 5.04
CA GLY A 217 -20.82 11.06 5.27
C GLY A 217 -20.05 12.28 5.82
N ASP A 218 -20.48 12.82 6.93
CA ASP A 218 -19.86 13.97 7.60
C ASP A 218 -18.68 13.60 8.50
N VAL A 219 -18.50 12.30 8.82
CA VAL A 219 -17.44 11.83 9.70
C VAL A 219 -16.11 11.75 8.94
N LYS A 220 -15.11 12.48 9.43
CA LYS A 220 -13.75 12.50 8.87
C LYS A 220 -12.78 11.90 9.88
N THR A 221 -12.03 10.91 9.44
CA THR A 221 -10.96 10.31 10.25
C THR A 221 -9.63 10.37 9.51
N LYS A 222 -8.55 10.53 10.25
CA LYS A 222 -7.19 10.57 9.73
C LYS A 222 -6.35 9.49 10.42
N LYS A 223 -5.51 8.81 9.65
CA LYS A 223 -4.54 7.88 10.19
C LYS A 223 -3.23 7.95 9.42
N SER A 224 -2.15 7.68 10.09
CA SER A 224 -0.84 7.52 9.51
C SER A 224 -0.42 6.05 9.53
N PHE A 225 0.53 5.69 8.69
CA PHE A 225 1.08 4.34 8.69
C PHE A 225 2.57 4.37 8.32
N LEU A 226 3.33 3.57 9.04
CA LEU A 226 4.72 3.25 8.75
C LEU A 226 4.80 1.80 8.28
N GLY A 227 5.66 1.49 7.32
CA GLY A 227 5.76 0.11 6.90
C GLY A 227 7.07 -0.30 6.28
N LEU A 228 7.27 -1.61 6.31
CA LEU A 228 8.41 -2.32 5.73
C LEU A 228 7.90 -3.40 4.79
N LYS A 229 8.48 -3.46 3.59
CA LYS A 229 8.21 -4.53 2.63
C LYS A 229 9.52 -5.14 2.14
N TYR A 230 9.61 -6.45 2.21
CA TYR A 230 10.62 -7.24 1.52
C TYR A 230 10.02 -7.86 0.26
N ALA A 231 10.74 -7.85 -0.85
CA ALA A 231 10.32 -8.48 -2.09
C ALA A 231 11.47 -9.25 -2.75
N TYR A 232 11.23 -10.52 -3.04
CA TYR A 232 12.14 -11.35 -3.81
C TYR A 232 11.59 -11.59 -5.20
N LYS A 233 12.45 -11.59 -6.22
CA LYS A 233 12.05 -11.82 -7.60
C LYS A 233 12.77 -13.03 -8.17
N ILE A 234 11.99 -13.99 -8.69
CA ILE A 234 12.48 -15.10 -9.51
C ILE A 234 12.11 -14.78 -10.96
N ASP A 235 13.09 -14.90 -11.84
CA ASP A 235 12.90 -14.70 -13.28
C ASP A 235 13.18 -16.04 -13.98
N PHE A 236 12.14 -16.65 -14.52
CA PHE A 236 12.21 -17.91 -15.27
C PHE A 236 12.63 -17.72 -16.73
N LYS A 237 12.96 -16.50 -17.12
CA LYS A 237 13.49 -16.26 -18.46
C LYS A 237 14.88 -16.88 -18.60
N LYS A 238 14.97 -17.78 -19.52
CA LYS A 238 16.20 -18.04 -20.26
C LYS A 238 16.28 -17.13 -21.48
#